data_3077fde1b3a624ecacc589b6be06acfb
#
_entry.id   3077fde1b3a624ecacc589b6be06acfb
#
_cell.length_a   1.000
_cell.length_b   1.000
_cell.length_c   1.000
_cell.angle_alpha   90.00
_cell.angle_beta   90.00
_cell.angle_gamma   90.00
#
_symmetry.space_group_name_H-M   'P 1'
#
loop_
_entity.id
_entity.type
_entity.pdbx_description
1 polymer ?
#
loop_
_entity_poly.entity_id
_entity_poly.type
_entity_poly.pdbx_seq_one_letter_code
_entity_poly.pdbx_strand_id
1 'polypeptide(L)'
;MLKKESSKAKRRIWKAHLTALRPRQWTKNLIVFAAPLFAFAINGEALLGSIMALVLFCATSSSFYLFNDIADYKSDRLHPDKCKRPIAAGLVSIPTAIIMGAVLLGSALTIAWLQTSALGAVLSTYAVLQVAYNLKLKHTVLLDVMAIAAGFVLRASAGAAATEINLSPWFILCTAMLALFLGIEKRKAELGLLAIGGGKTRQVLRFYSFELLARMENVVTTGTVVTYAIWSAGPVVDGAATPWMMLTLPFVIYGVFRYQLLGEIKETDVEESLTRQVGQTERPDEALLKDKPLLLTVAGWIVTIFLILLFNQGSLSG
;
A
#
# COMPACT_ATOMS: atom_id res chain seq x y z
N MET A 1 -10.76 8.07 43.89
CA MET A 1 -10.39 9.02 42.81
C MET A 1 -9.06 8.68 42.17
N LEU A 2 -7.95 8.55 42.90
CA LEU A 2 -6.59 8.29 42.40
C LEU A 2 -6.42 7.06 41.50
N LYS A 3 -7.11 5.91 41.77
CA LYS A 3 -7.05 4.70 40.92
C LYS A 3 -7.69 4.93 39.53
N LYS A 4 -8.71 5.77 39.41
CA LYS A 4 -9.42 6.05 38.15
C LYS A 4 -8.60 6.99 37.26
N GLU A 5 -7.85 7.93 37.85
CA GLU A 5 -6.92 8.82 37.12
C GLU A 5 -5.67 8.10 36.64
N SER A 6 -5.09 7.23 37.46
CA SER A 6 -3.95 6.37 37.06
C SER A 6 -4.35 5.44 35.89
N SER A 7 -5.54 4.87 35.88
CA SER A 7 -6.04 4.04 34.80
C SER A 7 -6.24 4.84 33.50
N LYS A 8 -6.77 6.08 33.57
CA LYS A 8 -6.92 6.97 32.40
C LYS A 8 -5.56 7.39 31.83
N ALA A 9 -4.58 7.70 32.69
CA ALA A 9 -3.23 8.05 32.25
C ALA A 9 -2.52 6.87 31.55
N LYS A 10 -2.57 5.66 32.12
CA LYS A 10 -2.04 4.44 31.49
C LYS A 10 -2.70 4.16 30.13
N ARG A 11 -4.03 4.31 30.02
CA ARG A 11 -4.76 4.12 28.76
C ARG A 11 -4.37 5.17 27.71
N ARG A 12 -4.09 6.40 28.10
CA ARG A 12 -3.62 7.47 27.21
C ARG A 12 -2.22 7.18 26.66
N ILE A 13 -1.31 6.72 27.53
CA ILE A 13 0.06 6.32 27.15
C ILE A 13 0.02 5.14 26.18
N TRP A 14 -0.71 4.09 26.50
CA TRP A 14 -0.87 2.91 25.63
C TRP A 14 -1.43 3.29 24.24
N LYS A 15 -2.46 4.14 24.22
CA LYS A 15 -3.04 4.65 22.97
C LYS A 15 -2.02 5.44 22.14
N ALA A 16 -1.14 6.22 22.78
CA ALA A 16 -0.09 6.95 22.09
C ALA A 16 0.93 6.02 21.43
N HIS A 17 1.37 4.94 22.10
CA HIS A 17 2.27 3.94 21.52
C HIS A 17 1.63 3.23 20.33
N LEU A 18 0.37 2.79 20.44
CA LEU A 18 -0.38 2.22 19.31
C LEU A 18 -0.51 3.20 18.14
N THR A 19 -0.80 4.46 18.41
CA THR A 19 -0.93 5.48 17.37
C THR A 19 0.39 5.72 16.65
N ALA A 20 1.52 5.64 17.37
CA ALA A 20 2.86 5.77 16.79
C ALA A 20 3.20 4.64 15.78
N LEU A 21 2.65 3.44 15.95
CA LEU A 21 2.78 2.32 15.02
C LEU A 21 1.98 2.50 13.73
N ARG A 22 1.11 3.50 13.65
CA ARG A 22 0.25 3.83 12.50
C ARG A 22 -0.62 2.68 12.00
N PRO A 23 -1.53 2.08 12.81
CA PRO A 23 -2.36 0.94 12.40
C PRO A 23 -3.18 1.19 11.14
N ARG A 24 -3.60 2.44 10.87
CA ARG A 24 -4.31 2.81 9.63
C ARG A 24 -3.51 2.51 8.36
N GLN A 25 -2.17 2.45 8.44
CA GLN A 25 -1.32 2.12 7.30
C GLN A 25 -1.15 0.61 7.08
N TRP A 26 -1.60 -0.22 8.03
CA TRP A 26 -1.52 -1.67 7.91
C TRP A 26 -2.41 -2.23 6.81
N THR A 27 -3.47 -1.49 6.42
CA THR A 27 -4.32 -1.83 5.27
C THR A 27 -3.53 -2.07 3.98
N LYS A 28 -2.43 -1.35 3.78
CA LYS A 28 -1.53 -1.52 2.62
C LYS A 28 -0.83 -2.87 2.60
N ASN A 29 -0.68 -3.50 3.77
CA ASN A 29 -0.03 -4.81 3.88
C ASN A 29 -1.00 -5.96 3.55
N LEU A 30 -2.32 -5.71 3.42
CA LEU A 30 -3.30 -6.73 3.03
C LEU A 30 -3.01 -7.34 1.65
N ILE A 31 -2.21 -6.69 0.82
CA ILE A 31 -1.79 -7.24 -0.47
C ILE A 31 -0.98 -8.54 -0.34
N VAL A 32 -0.49 -8.90 0.85
CA VAL A 32 0.14 -10.21 1.10
C VAL A 32 -0.83 -11.37 0.85
N PHE A 33 -2.15 -11.13 0.97
CA PHE A 33 -3.17 -12.13 0.68
C PHE A 33 -3.44 -12.31 -0.82
N ALA A 34 -2.87 -11.46 -1.68
CA ALA A 34 -3.11 -11.57 -3.12
C ALA A 34 -2.59 -12.90 -3.69
N ALA A 35 -1.39 -13.35 -3.30
CA ALA A 35 -0.83 -14.61 -3.79
C ALA A 35 -1.73 -15.82 -3.51
N PRO A 36 -2.14 -16.13 -2.27
CA PRO A 36 -3.03 -17.25 -1.99
C PRO A 36 -4.43 -17.07 -2.56
N LEU A 37 -4.94 -15.84 -2.65
CA LEU A 37 -6.24 -15.57 -3.25
C LEU A 37 -6.24 -15.95 -4.74
N PHE A 38 -5.25 -15.50 -5.50
CA PHE A 38 -5.18 -15.73 -6.93
C PHE A 38 -4.71 -17.14 -7.31
N ALA A 39 -3.95 -17.80 -6.43
CA ALA A 39 -3.62 -19.22 -6.58
C ALA A 39 -4.74 -20.15 -6.09
N PHE A 40 -5.84 -19.59 -5.52
CA PHE A 40 -6.92 -20.32 -4.88
C PHE A 40 -6.42 -21.32 -3.81
N ALA A 41 -5.30 -21.02 -3.19
CA ALA A 41 -4.75 -21.79 -2.08
C ALA A 41 -5.43 -21.39 -0.76
N ILE A 42 -6.74 -21.66 -0.66
CA ILE A 42 -7.58 -21.31 0.52
C ILE A 42 -7.57 -22.52 1.46
N ASN A 43 -6.41 -22.83 2.01
CA ASN A 43 -6.23 -23.82 3.07
C ASN A 43 -5.70 -23.17 4.35
N GLY A 44 -5.73 -23.93 5.46
CA GLY A 44 -5.29 -23.40 6.77
C GLY A 44 -3.82 -22.98 6.78
N GLU A 45 -2.94 -23.68 6.06
CA GLU A 45 -1.51 -23.38 6.01
C GLU A 45 -1.24 -22.08 5.24
N ALA A 46 -1.84 -21.90 4.08
CA ALA A 46 -1.71 -20.67 3.29
C ALA A 46 -2.30 -19.46 4.04
N LEU A 47 -3.42 -19.65 4.75
CA LEU A 47 -4.00 -18.61 5.58
C LEU A 47 -3.06 -18.22 6.73
N LEU A 48 -2.50 -19.17 7.44
CA LEU A 48 -1.54 -18.93 8.52
C LEU A 48 -0.26 -18.26 8.02
N GLY A 49 0.30 -18.72 6.89
CA GLY A 49 1.46 -18.10 6.23
C GLY A 49 1.18 -16.65 5.85
N SER A 50 0.01 -16.36 5.27
CA SER A 50 -0.38 -14.99 4.89
C SER A 50 -0.59 -14.08 6.11
N ILE A 51 -1.22 -14.58 7.17
CA ILE A 51 -1.37 -13.84 8.44
C ILE A 51 0.01 -13.55 9.02
N MET A 52 0.92 -14.51 9.02
CA MET A 52 2.30 -14.33 9.47
C MET A 52 2.99 -13.23 8.64
N ALA A 53 2.95 -13.31 7.31
CA ALA A 53 3.52 -12.28 6.42
C ALA A 53 2.90 -10.91 6.71
N LEU A 54 1.58 -10.81 6.92
CA LEU A 54 0.90 -9.57 7.30
C LEU A 54 1.47 -8.99 8.59
N VAL A 55 1.57 -9.79 9.65
CA VAL A 55 2.06 -9.35 10.97
C VAL A 55 3.51 -8.87 10.86
N LEU A 56 4.37 -9.63 10.17
CA LEU A 56 5.78 -9.29 9.98
C LEU A 56 5.94 -8.00 9.15
N PHE A 57 5.15 -7.82 8.10
CA PHE A 57 5.13 -6.57 7.34
C PHE A 57 4.58 -5.40 8.14
N CYS A 58 3.57 -5.60 8.97
CA CYS A 58 3.06 -4.57 9.88
C CYS A 58 4.12 -4.16 10.90
N ALA A 59 4.84 -5.10 11.49
CA ALA A 59 5.94 -4.83 12.41
C ALA A 59 7.08 -4.07 11.72
N THR A 60 7.54 -4.55 10.56
CA THR A 60 8.60 -3.92 9.77
C THR A 60 8.21 -2.51 9.32
N SER A 61 7.03 -2.30 8.75
CA SER A 61 6.59 -0.97 8.32
C SER A 61 6.41 -0.01 9.49
N SER A 62 5.89 -0.49 10.63
CA SER A 62 5.73 0.33 11.84
C SER A 62 7.08 0.76 12.41
N SER A 63 8.12 -0.10 12.38
CA SER A 63 9.47 0.28 12.80
C SER A 63 10.00 1.46 11.97
N PHE A 64 9.82 1.43 10.65
CA PHE A 64 10.24 2.53 9.78
C PHE A 64 9.43 3.81 9.97
N TYR A 65 8.14 3.71 10.33
CA TYR A 65 7.38 4.91 10.72
C TYR A 65 7.92 5.54 12.00
N LEU A 66 8.31 4.74 12.99
CA LEU A 66 8.93 5.25 14.20
C LEU A 66 10.27 5.94 13.89
N PHE A 67 11.15 5.31 13.12
CA PHE A 67 12.43 5.91 12.74
C PHE A 67 12.28 7.19 11.93
N ASN A 68 11.29 7.22 11.02
CA ASN A 68 11.00 8.43 10.26
C ASN A 68 10.46 9.56 11.14
N ASP A 69 9.54 9.26 12.07
CA ASP A 69 9.01 10.27 13.01
C ASP A 69 10.09 10.78 13.97
N ILE A 70 11.09 9.97 14.30
CA ILE A 70 12.29 10.39 15.07
C ILE A 70 13.16 11.33 14.22
N ALA A 71 13.45 10.96 12.98
CA ALA A 71 14.26 11.78 12.07
C ALA A 71 13.59 13.16 11.80
N ASP A 72 12.28 13.16 11.63
CA ASP A 72 11.49 14.37 11.35
C ASP A 72 11.04 15.12 12.61
N TYR A 73 11.44 14.72 13.83
CA TYR A 73 10.95 15.22 15.12
C TYR A 73 10.91 16.75 15.20
N LYS A 74 12.03 17.41 14.84
CA LYS A 74 12.14 18.89 14.94
C LYS A 74 11.20 19.59 13.97
N SER A 75 11.08 19.10 12.74
CA SER A 75 10.21 19.70 11.73
C SER A 75 8.73 19.41 11.99
N ASP A 76 8.42 18.21 12.51
CA ASP A 76 7.04 17.83 12.83
C ASP A 76 6.45 18.66 13.97
N ARG A 77 7.23 19.08 14.94
CA ARG A 77 6.77 19.97 16.02
C ARG A 77 6.33 21.34 15.53
N LEU A 78 6.90 21.84 14.44
CA LEU A 78 6.58 23.13 13.84
C LEU A 78 5.43 23.03 12.83
N HIS A 79 4.97 21.84 12.53
CA HIS A 79 3.94 21.60 11.51
C HIS A 79 2.53 21.62 12.14
N PRO A 80 1.52 22.32 11.56
CA PRO A 80 0.18 22.47 12.16
C PRO A 80 -0.52 21.14 12.47
N ASP A 81 -0.33 20.11 11.62
CA ASP A 81 -0.97 18.81 11.84
C ASP A 81 -0.03 17.74 12.39
N LYS A 82 1.25 17.73 11.95
CA LYS A 82 2.19 16.69 12.37
C LYS A 82 2.66 16.88 13.81
N CYS A 83 2.52 18.07 14.42
CA CYS A 83 2.78 18.30 15.84
C CYS A 83 1.91 17.40 16.75
N LYS A 84 0.80 16.87 16.23
CA LYS A 84 -0.09 15.93 16.92
C LYS A 84 0.43 14.48 16.92
N ARG A 85 1.49 14.18 16.17
CA ARG A 85 2.12 12.84 16.18
C ARG A 85 2.67 12.51 17.56
N PRO A 86 2.54 11.27 18.05
CA PRO A 86 2.89 10.92 19.43
C PRO A 86 4.33 11.28 19.84
N ILE A 87 5.29 11.12 18.93
CA ILE A 87 6.70 11.46 19.20
C ILE A 87 6.89 12.98 19.20
N ALA A 88 6.36 13.69 18.20
CA ALA A 88 6.43 15.16 18.13
C ALA A 88 5.71 15.84 19.30
N ALA A 89 4.58 15.27 19.74
CA ALA A 89 3.80 15.74 20.91
C ALA A 89 4.44 15.38 22.26
N GLY A 90 5.55 14.64 22.28
CA GLY A 90 6.23 14.22 23.53
C GLY A 90 5.48 13.12 24.30
N LEU A 91 4.46 12.49 23.72
CA LEU A 91 3.71 11.40 24.34
C LEU A 91 4.47 10.06 24.31
N VAL A 92 5.38 9.90 23.35
CA VAL A 92 6.31 8.78 23.24
C VAL A 92 7.70 9.37 23.18
N SER A 93 8.58 8.95 24.11
CA SER A 93 9.95 9.46 24.16
C SER A 93 10.79 8.89 23.00
N ILE A 94 11.79 9.64 22.54
CA ILE A 94 12.70 9.19 21.47
C ILE A 94 13.39 7.87 21.82
N PRO A 95 13.97 7.67 23.03
CA PRO A 95 14.56 6.38 23.40
C PRO A 95 13.56 5.23 23.34
N THR A 96 12.34 5.43 23.84
CA THR A 96 11.29 4.41 23.77
C THR A 96 10.95 4.07 22.31
N ALA A 97 10.83 5.07 21.43
CA ALA A 97 10.55 4.86 20.02
C ALA A 97 11.68 4.11 19.28
N ILE A 98 12.95 4.39 19.64
CA ILE A 98 14.11 3.65 19.10
C ILE A 98 14.05 2.19 19.51
N ILE A 99 13.84 1.90 20.80
CA ILE A 99 13.77 0.53 21.32
C ILE A 99 12.61 -0.22 20.67
N MET A 100 11.42 0.39 20.60
CA MET A 100 10.26 -0.21 19.94
C MET A 100 10.55 -0.51 18.46
N GLY A 101 11.13 0.44 17.73
CA GLY A 101 11.47 0.25 16.33
C GLY A 101 12.50 -0.86 16.12
N ALA A 102 13.56 -0.89 16.94
CA ALA A 102 14.59 -1.91 16.86
C ALA A 102 14.06 -3.31 17.20
N VAL A 103 13.24 -3.44 18.24
CA VAL A 103 12.61 -4.72 18.63
C VAL A 103 11.66 -5.21 17.53
N LEU A 104 10.81 -4.33 16.98
CA LEU A 104 9.88 -4.69 15.91
C LEU A 104 10.62 -5.15 14.65
N LEU A 105 11.65 -4.41 14.22
CA LEU A 105 12.42 -4.74 13.04
C LEU A 105 13.22 -6.03 13.24
N GLY A 106 13.96 -6.10 14.36
CA GLY A 106 14.79 -7.26 14.67
C GLY A 106 13.99 -8.55 14.80
N SER A 107 12.88 -8.52 15.55
CA SER A 107 12.01 -9.69 15.69
C SER A 107 11.36 -10.09 14.36
N ALA A 108 10.87 -9.12 13.57
CA ALA A 108 10.25 -9.41 12.28
C ALA A 108 11.24 -10.06 11.31
N LEU A 109 12.46 -9.55 11.19
CA LEU A 109 13.49 -10.13 10.33
C LEU A 109 13.91 -11.51 10.81
N THR A 110 14.16 -11.67 12.12
CA THR A 110 14.56 -12.98 12.70
C THR A 110 13.49 -14.04 12.43
N ILE A 111 12.20 -13.73 12.72
CA ILE A 111 11.10 -14.68 12.50
C ILE A 111 10.97 -14.99 11.01
N ALA A 112 11.09 -13.99 10.12
CA ALA A 112 10.99 -14.21 8.68
C ALA A 112 12.07 -15.16 8.16
N TRP A 113 13.32 -15.01 8.60
CA TRP A 113 14.43 -15.90 8.23
C TRP A 113 14.29 -17.32 8.83
N LEU A 114 13.72 -17.44 10.03
CA LEU A 114 13.43 -18.74 10.63
C LEU A 114 12.28 -19.47 9.93
N GLN A 115 11.33 -18.73 9.35
CA GLN A 115 10.18 -19.30 8.63
C GLN A 115 10.60 -19.86 7.26
N THR A 116 11.10 -18.98 6.39
CA THR A 116 11.68 -19.35 5.09
C THR A 116 12.75 -18.36 4.67
N SER A 117 13.78 -18.84 3.95
CA SER A 117 14.83 -17.98 3.40
C SER A 117 14.25 -16.95 2.40
N ALA A 118 13.23 -17.34 1.65
CA ALA A 118 12.54 -16.46 0.69
C ALA A 118 11.83 -15.30 1.41
N LEU A 119 11.08 -15.56 2.48
CA LEU A 119 10.41 -14.52 3.26
C LEU A 119 11.42 -13.60 3.95
N GLY A 120 12.49 -14.17 4.52
CA GLY A 120 13.60 -13.43 5.11
C GLY A 120 14.25 -12.48 4.10
N ALA A 121 14.55 -12.96 2.89
CA ALA A 121 15.12 -12.17 1.81
C ALA A 121 14.19 -11.03 1.38
N VAL A 122 12.88 -11.29 1.20
CA VAL A 122 11.90 -10.28 0.82
C VAL A 122 11.77 -9.20 1.89
N LEU A 123 11.64 -9.55 3.17
CA LEU A 123 11.57 -8.57 4.27
C LEU A 123 12.87 -7.75 4.40
N SER A 124 14.03 -8.39 4.26
CA SER A 124 15.32 -7.70 4.28
C SER A 124 15.45 -6.71 3.13
N THR A 125 15.05 -7.11 1.91
CA THR A 125 15.01 -6.22 0.75
C THR A 125 14.07 -5.04 0.97
N TYR A 126 12.90 -5.28 1.57
CA TYR A 126 11.98 -4.21 1.94
C TYR A 126 12.58 -3.26 2.99
N ALA A 127 13.28 -3.78 3.98
CA ALA A 127 13.97 -2.95 4.99
C ALA A 127 15.04 -2.07 4.35
N VAL A 128 15.89 -2.63 3.46
CA VAL A 128 16.88 -1.88 2.69
C VAL A 128 16.23 -0.81 1.83
N LEU A 129 15.14 -1.15 1.12
CA LEU A 129 14.38 -0.19 0.31
C LEU A 129 13.84 0.96 1.17
N GLN A 130 13.33 0.69 2.38
CA GLN A 130 12.83 1.72 3.29
C GLN A 130 13.94 2.64 3.80
N VAL A 131 15.12 2.09 4.11
CA VAL A 131 16.31 2.91 4.45
C VAL A 131 16.67 3.80 3.27
N ALA A 132 16.85 3.24 2.07
CA ALA A 132 17.18 3.99 0.86
C ALA A 132 16.13 5.07 0.55
N TYR A 133 14.85 4.73 0.71
CA TYR A 133 13.73 5.67 0.53
C TYR A 133 13.84 6.87 1.48
N ASN A 134 14.06 6.61 2.75
CA ASN A 134 14.14 7.66 3.77
C ASN A 134 15.38 8.55 3.59
N LEU A 135 16.50 7.98 3.17
CA LEU A 135 17.76 8.70 3.00
C LEU A 135 17.79 9.52 1.70
N LYS A 136 17.39 8.93 0.57
CA LYS A 136 17.63 9.54 -0.74
C LYS A 136 16.44 9.43 -1.72
N LEU A 137 15.81 8.27 -1.88
CA LEU A 137 14.87 8.03 -2.98
C LEU A 137 13.65 8.93 -2.92
N LYS A 138 13.15 9.27 -1.74
CA LYS A 138 12.02 10.20 -1.56
C LYS A 138 12.29 11.64 -2.04
N HIS A 139 13.56 11.98 -2.31
CA HIS A 139 14.01 13.29 -2.80
C HIS A 139 14.47 13.24 -4.25
N THR A 140 14.46 12.06 -4.89
CA THR A 140 14.91 11.84 -6.26
C THR A 140 13.70 11.61 -7.16
N VAL A 141 13.57 12.42 -8.21
CA VAL A 141 12.47 12.36 -9.19
C VAL A 141 12.41 10.96 -9.80
N LEU A 142 11.23 10.45 -10.04
CA LEU A 142 10.89 9.10 -10.50
C LEU A 142 11.19 8.01 -9.49
N LEU A 143 12.35 8.02 -8.83
CA LEU A 143 12.70 6.99 -7.84
C LEU A 143 11.78 7.02 -6.61
N ASP A 144 11.20 8.18 -6.30
CA ASP A 144 10.22 8.33 -5.22
C ASP A 144 8.93 7.54 -5.48
N VAL A 145 8.47 7.49 -6.73
CA VAL A 145 7.28 6.71 -7.14
C VAL A 145 7.65 5.24 -7.34
N MET A 146 8.79 4.96 -7.99
CA MET A 146 9.28 3.59 -8.20
C MET A 146 9.52 2.85 -6.88
N ALA A 147 10.07 3.51 -5.87
CA ALA A 147 10.28 2.89 -4.56
C ALA A 147 8.96 2.54 -3.86
N ILE A 148 7.91 3.36 -4.03
CA ILE A 148 6.57 3.03 -3.52
C ILE A 148 6.05 1.77 -4.22
N ALA A 149 6.15 1.70 -5.54
CA ALA A 149 5.70 0.55 -6.32
C ALA A 149 6.47 -0.73 -5.96
N ALA A 150 7.79 -0.65 -5.85
CA ALA A 150 8.63 -1.76 -5.38
C ALA A 150 8.20 -2.25 -3.99
N GLY A 151 7.83 -1.34 -3.09
CA GLY A 151 7.30 -1.69 -1.77
C GLY A 151 5.99 -2.49 -1.84
N PHE A 152 5.11 -2.24 -2.81
CA PHE A 152 3.89 -3.04 -3.01
C PHE A 152 4.21 -4.41 -3.62
N VAL A 153 5.11 -4.48 -4.58
CA VAL A 153 5.57 -5.76 -5.16
C VAL A 153 6.18 -6.65 -4.07
N LEU A 154 7.05 -6.10 -3.22
CA LEU A 154 7.65 -6.86 -2.11
C LEU A 154 6.61 -7.38 -1.12
N ARG A 155 5.53 -6.63 -0.86
CA ARG A 155 4.43 -7.13 -0.02
C ARG A 155 3.71 -8.31 -0.66
N ALA A 156 3.39 -8.24 -1.96
CA ALA A 156 2.78 -9.35 -2.68
C ALA A 156 3.71 -10.58 -2.70
N SER A 157 5.00 -10.36 -2.96
CA SER A 157 6.03 -11.41 -2.94
C SER A 157 6.21 -12.04 -1.55
N ALA A 158 6.01 -11.29 -0.47
CA ALA A 158 6.07 -11.85 0.88
C ALA A 158 4.92 -12.82 1.17
N GLY A 159 3.72 -12.51 0.68
CA GLY A 159 2.60 -13.44 0.75
C GLY A 159 2.91 -14.75 0.05
N ALA A 160 3.47 -14.67 -1.15
CA ALA A 160 3.89 -15.84 -1.92
C ALA A 160 5.00 -16.63 -1.22
N ALA A 161 6.03 -15.94 -0.72
CA ALA A 161 7.15 -16.56 -0.02
C ALA A 161 6.74 -17.25 1.30
N ALA A 162 5.72 -16.71 1.99
CA ALA A 162 5.20 -17.29 3.23
C ALA A 162 4.27 -18.49 2.99
N THR A 163 3.74 -18.63 1.78
CA THR A 163 2.81 -19.70 1.39
C THR A 163 3.40 -20.67 0.38
N GLU A 164 4.67 -20.48 0.00
CA GLU A 164 5.41 -21.28 -1.00
C GLU A 164 4.71 -21.30 -2.38
N ILE A 165 3.92 -20.25 -2.69
CA ILE A 165 3.22 -20.11 -3.95
C ILE A 165 4.12 -19.40 -4.97
N ASN A 166 4.28 -19.97 -6.15
CA ASN A 166 4.98 -19.32 -7.25
C ASN A 166 4.11 -18.21 -7.84
N LEU A 167 4.64 -16.98 -7.87
CA LEU A 167 3.96 -15.87 -8.52
C LEU A 167 4.24 -15.85 -10.01
N SER A 168 3.16 -15.69 -10.78
CA SER A 168 3.27 -15.40 -12.20
C SER A 168 4.06 -14.11 -12.45
N PRO A 169 4.99 -14.06 -13.41
CA PRO A 169 5.68 -12.84 -13.82
C PRO A 169 4.70 -11.72 -14.22
N TRP A 170 3.61 -12.09 -14.88
CA TRP A 170 2.54 -11.14 -15.28
C TRP A 170 1.81 -10.57 -14.09
N PHE A 171 1.58 -11.37 -13.04
CA PHE A 171 0.99 -10.88 -11.79
C PHE A 171 1.90 -9.86 -11.09
N ILE A 172 3.20 -10.14 -11.04
CA ILE A 172 4.19 -9.23 -10.46
C ILE A 172 4.22 -7.91 -11.25
N LEU A 173 4.27 -8.00 -12.59
CA LEU A 173 4.30 -6.83 -13.45
C LEU A 173 3.00 -6.01 -13.36
N CYS A 174 1.84 -6.65 -13.35
CA CYS A 174 0.56 -5.98 -13.14
C CYS A 174 0.51 -5.26 -11.79
N THR A 175 0.97 -5.92 -10.72
CA THR A 175 1.06 -5.31 -9.38
C THR A 175 1.99 -4.09 -9.39
N ALA A 176 3.12 -4.16 -10.10
CA ALA A 176 4.05 -3.04 -10.24
C ALA A 176 3.42 -1.87 -11.00
N MET A 177 2.76 -2.14 -12.14
CA MET A 177 2.09 -1.12 -12.94
C MET A 177 0.96 -0.44 -12.19
N LEU A 178 0.10 -1.21 -11.50
CA LEU A 178 -0.97 -0.67 -10.67
C LEU A 178 -0.43 0.17 -9.50
N ALA A 179 0.65 -0.26 -8.87
CA ALA A 179 1.27 0.48 -7.78
C ALA A 179 1.94 1.79 -8.27
N LEU A 180 2.55 1.78 -9.47
CA LEU A 180 3.05 2.98 -10.14
C LEU A 180 1.90 3.93 -10.48
N PHE A 181 0.79 3.42 -11.02
CA PHE A 181 -0.41 4.19 -11.29
C PHE A 181 -0.89 4.93 -10.04
N LEU A 182 -1.10 4.22 -8.92
CA LEU A 182 -1.52 4.84 -7.66
C LEU A 182 -0.49 5.85 -7.12
N GLY A 183 0.80 5.60 -7.35
CA GLY A 183 1.89 6.50 -6.99
C GLY A 183 1.86 7.80 -7.81
N ILE A 184 1.62 7.71 -9.11
CA ILE A 184 1.52 8.86 -10.02
C ILE A 184 0.27 9.68 -9.70
N GLU A 185 -0.88 9.03 -9.51
CA GLU A 185 -2.13 9.69 -9.11
C GLU A 185 -1.97 10.47 -7.80
N LYS A 186 -1.25 9.88 -6.84
CA LYS A 186 -0.91 10.59 -5.61
C LYS A 186 -0.05 11.84 -5.88
N ARG A 187 0.89 11.81 -6.83
CA ARG A 187 1.68 13.00 -7.20
C ARG A 187 0.84 14.05 -7.91
N LYS A 188 -0.12 13.64 -8.77
CA LYS A 188 -1.10 14.57 -9.38
C LYS A 188 -1.90 15.29 -8.30
N ALA A 189 -2.44 14.54 -7.32
CA ALA A 189 -3.19 15.12 -6.22
C ALA A 189 -2.35 16.07 -5.35
N GLU A 190 -1.12 15.68 -4.98
CA GLU A 190 -0.19 16.55 -4.23
C GLU A 190 0.13 17.84 -5.02
N LEU A 191 0.33 17.75 -6.34
CA LEU A 191 0.58 18.91 -7.21
C LEU A 191 -0.65 19.82 -7.32
N GLY A 192 -1.85 19.23 -7.43
CA GLY A 192 -3.13 19.97 -7.43
C GLY A 192 -3.35 20.75 -6.15
N LEU A 193 -3.08 20.15 -4.97
CA LEU A 193 -3.16 20.84 -3.69
C LEU A 193 -2.21 22.02 -3.60
N LEU A 194 -1.03 21.93 -4.21
CA LEU A 194 -0.09 23.06 -4.26
C LEU A 194 -0.60 24.23 -5.11
N ALA A 195 -1.24 23.92 -6.25
CA ALA A 195 -1.77 24.94 -7.15
C ALA A 195 -2.84 25.84 -6.49
N ILE A 196 -3.58 25.30 -5.50
CA ILE A 196 -4.59 26.03 -4.74
C ILE A 196 -4.07 26.61 -3.40
N GLY A 197 -2.73 26.68 -3.22
CA GLY A 197 -2.12 27.24 -1.99
C GLY A 197 -2.20 26.32 -0.77
N GLY A 198 -2.63 25.08 -0.94
CA GLY A 198 -2.73 24.06 0.11
C GLY A 198 -1.50 23.15 0.17
N GLY A 199 -0.96 22.94 1.36
CA GLY A 199 0.03 21.89 1.59
C GLY A 199 1.49 22.35 1.59
N LYS A 200 2.34 21.53 2.24
CA LYS A 200 3.81 21.69 2.21
C LYS A 200 4.40 20.92 1.04
N THR A 201 5.16 21.65 0.24
CA THR A 201 5.80 21.17 -0.97
C THR A 201 6.89 20.15 -0.65
N ARG A 202 6.77 18.92 -1.17
CA ARG A 202 7.95 18.08 -1.33
C ARG A 202 8.84 18.72 -2.39
N GLN A 203 10.14 18.79 -2.15
CA GLN A 203 11.09 19.39 -3.12
C GLN A 203 11.01 18.71 -4.50
N VAL A 204 10.72 17.41 -4.52
CA VAL A 204 10.59 16.60 -5.73
C VAL A 204 9.44 17.05 -6.65
N LEU A 205 8.35 17.63 -6.08
CA LEU A 205 7.19 18.06 -6.86
C LEU A 205 7.50 19.21 -7.83
N ARG A 206 8.57 19.96 -7.59
CA ARG A 206 9.00 21.05 -8.51
C ARG A 206 9.43 20.55 -9.89
N PHE A 207 9.78 19.28 -10.00
CA PHE A 207 10.22 18.65 -11.24
C PHE A 207 9.09 17.92 -11.97
N TYR A 208 7.92 17.83 -11.39
CA TYR A 208 6.75 17.23 -12.01
C TYR A 208 5.83 18.32 -12.56
N SER A 209 5.31 18.11 -13.76
CA SER A 209 4.20 18.87 -14.33
C SER A 209 2.98 17.96 -14.47
N PHE A 210 1.77 18.53 -14.52
CA PHE A 210 0.55 17.76 -14.79
C PHE A 210 0.65 16.99 -16.10
N GLU A 211 1.24 17.63 -17.14
CA GLU A 211 1.41 17.01 -18.45
C GLU A 211 2.37 15.82 -18.42
N LEU A 212 3.48 15.91 -17.68
CA LEU A 212 4.40 14.78 -17.48
C LEU A 212 3.71 13.64 -16.73
N LEU A 213 3.01 13.95 -15.63
CA LEU A 213 2.31 12.96 -14.84
C LEU A 213 1.20 12.28 -15.65
N ALA A 214 0.45 13.02 -16.48
CA ALA A 214 -0.57 12.45 -17.36
C ALA A 214 0.04 11.49 -18.41
N ARG A 215 1.19 11.85 -19.00
CA ARG A 215 1.89 10.94 -19.93
C ARG A 215 2.36 9.67 -19.24
N MET A 216 2.94 9.79 -18.05
CA MET A 216 3.36 8.63 -17.24
C MET A 216 2.17 7.75 -16.84
N GLU A 217 1.06 8.37 -16.44
CA GLU A 217 -0.18 7.72 -16.08
C GLU A 217 -0.73 6.87 -17.24
N ASN A 218 -0.76 7.41 -18.47
CA ASN A 218 -1.20 6.67 -19.65
C ASN A 218 -0.38 5.39 -19.88
N VAL A 219 0.94 5.47 -19.70
CA VAL A 219 1.83 4.30 -19.83
C VAL A 219 1.52 3.23 -18.80
N VAL A 220 1.39 3.60 -17.53
CA VAL A 220 1.17 2.63 -16.44
C VAL A 220 -0.27 2.11 -16.42
N THR A 221 -1.26 2.91 -16.83
CA THR A 221 -2.65 2.49 -17.02
C THR A 221 -2.74 1.42 -18.10
N THR A 222 -2.18 1.70 -19.28
CA THR A 222 -2.11 0.73 -20.38
C THR A 222 -1.36 -0.53 -19.94
N GLY A 223 -0.21 -0.35 -19.29
CA GLY A 223 0.57 -1.46 -18.73
C GLY A 223 -0.23 -2.31 -17.76
N THR A 224 -1.01 -1.71 -16.86
CA THR A 224 -1.87 -2.42 -15.90
C THR A 224 -2.92 -3.26 -16.62
N VAL A 225 -3.66 -2.68 -17.56
CA VAL A 225 -4.72 -3.38 -18.31
C VAL A 225 -4.16 -4.52 -19.15
N VAL A 226 -3.06 -4.25 -19.89
CA VAL A 226 -2.45 -5.27 -20.77
C VAL A 226 -1.86 -6.42 -19.95
N THR A 227 -1.10 -6.13 -18.90
CA THR A 227 -0.48 -7.19 -18.08
C THR A 227 -1.52 -8.01 -17.32
N TYR A 228 -2.62 -7.36 -16.87
CA TYR A 228 -3.75 -8.06 -16.30
C TYR A 228 -4.46 -8.95 -17.32
N ALA A 229 -4.70 -8.46 -18.55
CA ALA A 229 -5.30 -9.23 -19.62
C ALA A 229 -4.46 -10.48 -19.97
N ILE A 230 -3.14 -10.32 -20.10
CA ILE A 230 -2.22 -11.45 -20.33
C ILE A 230 -2.26 -12.43 -19.16
N TRP A 231 -2.15 -11.94 -17.92
CA TRP A 231 -2.25 -12.81 -16.75
C TRP A 231 -3.58 -13.58 -16.71
N SER A 232 -4.69 -12.92 -17.00
CA SER A 232 -6.03 -13.51 -16.97
C SER A 232 -6.30 -14.50 -18.09
N ALA A 233 -5.44 -14.54 -19.14
CA ALA A 233 -5.55 -15.49 -20.25
C ALA A 233 -5.25 -16.95 -19.84
N GLY A 234 -4.79 -17.17 -18.62
CA GLY A 234 -4.71 -18.50 -18.03
C GLY A 234 -3.31 -19.12 -18.07
N PRO A 235 -3.24 -20.46 -17.87
CA PRO A 235 -1.97 -21.14 -17.61
C PRO A 235 -1.03 -21.23 -18.83
N VAL A 236 -1.54 -21.05 -20.04
CA VAL A 236 -0.72 -21.11 -21.28
C VAL A 236 0.39 -20.05 -21.29
N VAL A 237 0.21 -18.94 -20.57
CA VAL A 237 1.19 -17.84 -20.48
C VAL A 237 1.77 -17.70 -19.06
N ASP A 238 1.79 -18.77 -18.29
CA ASP A 238 2.13 -18.71 -16.85
C ASP A 238 1.30 -17.68 -16.09
N GLY A 239 0.02 -17.56 -16.46
CA GLY A 239 -0.92 -16.60 -15.92
C GLY A 239 -1.77 -17.16 -14.77
N ALA A 240 -3.07 -16.88 -14.83
CA ALA A 240 -4.05 -17.34 -13.86
C ALA A 240 -4.33 -18.85 -13.98
N ALA A 241 -4.98 -19.42 -12.97
CA ALA A 241 -5.30 -20.86 -12.95
C ALA A 241 -6.26 -21.28 -14.08
N THR A 242 -7.03 -20.35 -14.65
CA THR A 242 -8.01 -20.62 -15.70
C THR A 242 -8.20 -19.41 -16.62
N PRO A 243 -8.46 -19.61 -17.94
CA PRO A 243 -8.77 -18.53 -18.87
C PRO A 243 -10.07 -17.77 -18.55
N TRP A 244 -10.97 -18.37 -17.78
CA TRP A 244 -12.20 -17.70 -17.34
C TRP A 244 -11.94 -16.44 -16.52
N MET A 245 -10.72 -16.27 -15.98
CA MET A 245 -10.30 -15.03 -15.31
C MET A 245 -10.40 -13.80 -16.22
N MET A 246 -10.43 -13.95 -17.55
CA MET A 246 -10.68 -12.82 -18.47
C MET A 246 -12.02 -12.14 -18.23
N LEU A 247 -13.03 -12.82 -17.67
CA LEU A 247 -14.30 -12.23 -17.29
C LEU A 247 -14.17 -11.15 -16.21
N THR A 248 -13.05 -11.11 -15.50
CA THR A 248 -12.77 -10.10 -14.47
C THR A 248 -12.12 -8.83 -15.03
N LEU A 249 -11.64 -8.85 -16.28
CA LEU A 249 -10.97 -7.72 -16.94
C LEU A 249 -11.83 -6.43 -16.97
N PRO A 250 -13.14 -6.47 -17.24
CA PRO A 250 -13.99 -5.26 -17.23
C PRO A 250 -13.98 -4.53 -15.88
N PHE A 251 -13.90 -5.27 -14.76
CA PHE A 251 -13.82 -4.65 -13.43
C PHE A 251 -12.51 -3.88 -13.26
N VAL A 252 -11.39 -4.42 -13.75
CA VAL A 252 -10.08 -3.75 -13.67
C VAL A 252 -10.08 -2.48 -14.52
N ILE A 253 -10.59 -2.55 -15.76
CA ILE A 253 -10.68 -1.39 -16.65
C ILE A 253 -11.56 -0.31 -16.01
N TYR A 254 -12.76 -0.68 -15.56
CA TYR A 254 -13.67 0.28 -14.92
C TYR A 254 -13.05 0.87 -13.64
N GLY A 255 -12.42 0.03 -12.81
CA GLY A 255 -11.80 0.46 -11.56
C GLY A 255 -10.68 1.49 -11.79
N VAL A 256 -9.82 1.25 -12.77
CA VAL A 256 -8.74 2.18 -13.13
C VAL A 256 -9.32 3.49 -13.68
N PHE A 257 -10.26 3.44 -14.63
CA PHE A 257 -10.88 4.64 -15.19
C PHE A 257 -11.70 5.41 -14.15
N ARG A 258 -12.40 4.71 -13.26
CA ARG A 258 -13.13 5.36 -12.17
C ARG A 258 -12.16 6.08 -11.22
N TYR A 259 -11.00 5.48 -10.93
CA TYR A 259 -10.00 6.10 -10.08
C TYR A 259 -9.39 7.35 -10.74
N GLN A 260 -9.09 7.31 -12.05
CA GLN A 260 -8.65 8.47 -12.83
C GLN A 260 -9.69 9.60 -12.78
N LEU A 261 -10.98 9.24 -12.98
CA LEU A 261 -12.07 10.23 -12.90
C LEU A 261 -12.17 10.92 -11.54
N LEU A 262 -11.85 10.19 -10.45
CA LEU A 262 -11.81 10.78 -9.09
C LEU A 262 -10.62 11.72 -8.89
N GLY A 263 -9.53 11.50 -9.63
CA GLY A 263 -8.32 12.33 -9.60
C GLY A 263 -8.40 13.56 -10.52
N GLU A 264 -9.37 13.58 -11.46
CA GLU A 264 -9.52 14.67 -12.42
C GLU A 264 -10.02 15.95 -11.74
N ILE A 265 -9.27 17.03 -11.89
CA ILE A 265 -9.63 18.34 -11.37
C ILE A 265 -10.53 19.02 -12.43
N LYS A 266 -11.79 19.21 -12.13
CA LYS A 266 -12.68 19.99 -13.01
C LYS A 266 -12.37 21.47 -12.88
N GLU A 267 -12.00 22.10 -13.97
CA GLU A 267 -11.73 23.54 -14.04
C GLU A 267 -12.94 24.42 -13.66
N THR A 268 -14.14 23.86 -13.68
CA THR A 268 -15.41 24.59 -13.45
C THR A 268 -15.78 24.80 -11.98
N ASP A 269 -15.12 24.14 -11.04
CA ASP A 269 -15.53 24.18 -9.62
C ASP A 269 -14.44 24.82 -8.74
N VAL A 270 -14.16 26.12 -8.99
CA VAL A 270 -12.92 26.79 -8.55
C VAL A 270 -12.80 27.11 -7.06
N GLU A 271 -13.84 27.08 -6.23
CA GLU A 271 -13.67 27.54 -4.83
C GLU A 271 -14.04 26.56 -3.70
N GLU A 272 -15.06 25.74 -3.81
CA GLU A 272 -15.52 24.92 -2.66
C GLU A 272 -15.40 23.40 -2.87
N SER A 273 -15.46 22.94 -4.11
CA SER A 273 -15.37 21.53 -4.49
C SER A 273 -13.91 21.04 -4.69
N LEU A 274 -12.99 21.93 -5.07
CA LEU A 274 -11.57 21.63 -5.32
C LEU A 274 -10.87 21.04 -4.08
N THR A 275 -11.06 21.61 -2.92
CA THR A 275 -10.43 21.13 -1.68
C THR A 275 -10.94 19.75 -1.26
N ARG A 276 -12.19 19.41 -1.63
CA ARG A 276 -12.82 18.13 -1.32
C ARG A 276 -12.43 17.03 -2.29
N GLN A 277 -12.31 17.32 -3.60
CA GLN A 277 -12.01 16.32 -4.64
C GLN A 277 -10.51 16.05 -4.78
N VAL A 278 -9.68 17.09 -4.79
CA VAL A 278 -8.21 16.96 -4.88
C VAL A 278 -7.63 16.18 -3.67
N GLY A 279 -8.25 16.29 -2.48
CA GLY A 279 -7.83 15.53 -1.31
C GLY A 279 -8.22 14.05 -1.32
N GLN A 280 -9.11 13.60 -2.22
CA GLN A 280 -9.58 12.22 -2.21
C GLN A 280 -8.54 11.22 -2.74
N THR A 281 -7.78 11.58 -3.78
CA THR A 281 -6.76 10.71 -4.39
C THR A 281 -5.39 10.81 -3.71
N GLU A 282 -5.18 11.78 -2.81
CA GLU A 282 -3.96 11.84 -1.98
C GLU A 282 -3.77 10.58 -1.12
N ARG A 283 -4.90 9.93 -0.77
CA ARG A 283 -4.92 8.70 0.04
C ARG A 283 -5.71 7.61 -0.69
N PRO A 284 -5.04 6.78 -1.49
CA PRO A 284 -5.70 5.75 -2.30
C PRO A 284 -6.60 4.80 -1.50
N ASP A 285 -6.21 4.48 -0.27
CA ASP A 285 -6.97 3.66 0.67
C ASP A 285 -8.29 4.33 1.11
N GLU A 286 -8.29 5.65 1.30
CA GLU A 286 -9.51 6.39 1.63
C GLU A 286 -10.41 6.59 0.39
N ALA A 287 -9.84 6.82 -0.79
CA ALA A 287 -10.59 6.95 -2.03
C ALA A 287 -11.40 5.68 -2.32
N LEU A 288 -10.76 4.52 -2.19
CA LEU A 288 -11.39 3.21 -2.38
C LEU A 288 -12.60 3.00 -1.45
N LEU A 289 -12.49 3.41 -0.19
CA LEU A 289 -13.55 3.20 0.81
C LEU A 289 -14.68 4.22 0.74
N LYS A 290 -14.41 5.44 0.20
CA LYS A 290 -15.40 6.53 0.14
C LYS A 290 -16.23 6.52 -1.14
N ASP A 291 -15.65 6.07 -2.26
CA ASP A 291 -16.34 6.00 -3.54
C ASP A 291 -17.11 4.68 -3.66
N LYS A 292 -18.44 4.74 -3.56
CA LYS A 292 -19.31 3.56 -3.63
C LYS A 292 -19.19 2.78 -4.96
N PRO A 293 -19.15 3.42 -6.15
CA PRO A 293 -18.95 2.70 -7.40
C PRO A 293 -17.64 1.93 -7.44
N LEU A 294 -16.54 2.54 -6.98
CA LEU A 294 -15.23 1.88 -6.94
C LEU A 294 -15.23 0.70 -5.95
N LEU A 295 -15.83 0.89 -4.77
CA LEU A 295 -15.97 -0.18 -3.76
C LEU A 295 -16.77 -1.36 -4.30
N LEU A 296 -17.91 -1.09 -4.97
CA LEU A 296 -18.74 -2.13 -5.60
C LEU A 296 -18.00 -2.85 -6.73
N THR A 297 -17.20 -2.14 -7.49
CA THR A 297 -16.36 -2.73 -8.56
C THR A 297 -15.35 -3.71 -7.98
N VAL A 298 -14.62 -3.31 -6.92
CA VAL A 298 -13.66 -4.20 -6.25
C VAL A 298 -14.36 -5.39 -5.60
N ALA A 299 -15.50 -5.18 -4.95
CA ALA A 299 -16.27 -6.26 -4.35
C ALA A 299 -16.77 -7.25 -5.43
N GLY A 300 -17.34 -6.74 -6.53
CA GLY A 300 -17.77 -7.56 -7.66
C GLY A 300 -16.63 -8.33 -8.31
N TRP A 301 -15.46 -7.70 -8.45
CA TRP A 301 -14.24 -8.33 -8.94
C TRP A 301 -13.82 -9.51 -8.06
N ILE A 302 -13.74 -9.32 -6.73
CA ILE A 302 -13.38 -10.38 -5.78
C ILE A 302 -14.39 -11.54 -5.83
N VAL A 303 -15.69 -11.22 -5.82
CA VAL A 303 -16.76 -12.23 -5.90
C VAL A 303 -16.66 -13.03 -7.20
N THR A 304 -16.44 -12.35 -8.34
CA THR A 304 -16.31 -13.01 -9.64
C THR A 304 -15.10 -13.94 -9.68
N ILE A 305 -13.94 -13.51 -9.17
CA ILE A 305 -12.75 -14.37 -9.03
C ILE A 305 -13.09 -15.61 -8.21
N PHE A 306 -13.70 -15.42 -7.05
CA PHE A 306 -14.04 -16.52 -6.16
C PHE A 306 -14.98 -17.53 -6.81
N LEU A 307 -16.03 -17.06 -7.52
CA LEU A 307 -16.96 -17.91 -8.25
C LEU A 307 -16.25 -18.69 -9.38
N ILE A 308 -15.42 -18.03 -10.18
CA ILE A 308 -14.65 -18.67 -11.27
C ILE A 308 -13.78 -19.80 -10.71
N LEU A 309 -13.07 -19.55 -9.62
CA LEU A 309 -12.17 -20.52 -9.02
C LEU A 309 -12.93 -21.70 -8.40
N LEU A 310 -14.08 -21.46 -7.75
CA LEU A 310 -14.96 -22.51 -7.26
C LEU A 310 -15.49 -23.41 -8.40
N PHE A 311 -15.98 -22.84 -9.48
CA PHE A 311 -16.46 -23.62 -10.64
C PHE A 311 -15.35 -24.41 -11.30
N ASN A 312 -14.14 -23.83 -11.38
CA ASN A 312 -13.00 -24.53 -11.96
C ASN A 312 -12.57 -25.76 -11.12
N GLN A 313 -12.64 -25.69 -9.80
CA GLN A 313 -12.36 -26.86 -8.93
C GLN A 313 -13.42 -27.98 -9.10
N GLY A 314 -14.69 -27.61 -9.21
CA GLY A 314 -15.76 -28.58 -9.42
C GLY A 314 -15.65 -29.34 -10.73
N SER A 315 -15.08 -28.73 -11.77
CA SER A 315 -14.84 -29.39 -13.07
C SER A 315 -13.62 -30.30 -13.12
N LEU A 316 -12.71 -30.21 -12.15
CA LEU A 316 -11.52 -31.08 -12.03
C LEU A 316 -11.76 -32.29 -11.12
N SER A 317 -12.84 -32.28 -10.34
CA SER A 317 -13.21 -33.34 -9.40
C SER A 317 -14.34 -34.26 -9.91
N GLY A 318 -14.89 -34.02 -11.08
CA GLY A 318 -15.87 -34.87 -11.79
C GLY A 318 -15.30 -35.45 -13.04
#